data_c684853a2dd058ac79239bc008b9d6ed
#
_entry.id   c684853a2dd058ac79239bc008b9d6ed
#
_cell.length_a   1.000
_cell.length_b   1.000
_cell.length_c   1.000
_cell.angle_alpha   90.00
_cell.angle_beta   90.00
_cell.angle_gamma   90.00
#
_symmetry.space_group_name_H-M   'P 1'
#
loop_
_entity.id
_entity.type
_entity.pdbx_description
1 polymer ?
#
loop_
_entity_poly.entity_id
_entity_poly.type
_entity_poly.pdbx_seq_one_letter_code
_entity_poly.pdbx_strand_id
1 'polypeptide(L)'
;MRYLDREKLVENLETRMQGNMDAHIIGNASLWGWQDGEEVYRRHFGPDALEGSVYRLASMTKPITGVAAMKLVEEEKLALTDPVDKFYPEFRKIPIVKVENDRLVEIGKPEKMPTVLHLLTHTSGFGGEVEDVQQRQIDPQSNATIQNAVRYFAEAGIGFEPFTNVMYSGRAAFDVLAGIIERITDMPYDVYLKENIFDPCGMMDTTFAPTKEQWERMIPMHDRVDGKACPGRTVDGCVFENVPVTHFAGGAGLASTLEDYTHFARMLLNGGEFAGNRILKPETVALMATPHVPESLMPRTKRWGLSMKVVTREDYGRLPLGCFGWSGAYGTHFWVDPENKITAIYMKNSRYDGGGDAITSAEFEEDVTKALKG
;
A
#
# COMPACT_ATOMS: atom_id res chain seq x y z
N MET A 1 6.83 -26.44 -5.62
CA MET A 1 5.77 -25.64 -6.24
C MET A 1 4.49 -26.47 -6.27
N ARG A 2 3.37 -25.92 -5.77
CA ARG A 2 2.02 -26.50 -5.78
C ARG A 2 1.17 -25.76 -6.81
N TYR A 3 0.19 -26.45 -7.42
CA TYR A 3 -0.68 -25.82 -8.41
C TYR A 3 -2.09 -25.63 -7.88
N LEU A 4 -2.75 -24.56 -8.35
CA LEU A 4 -4.15 -24.30 -8.06
C LEU A 4 -5.05 -25.29 -8.82
N ASP A 5 -5.99 -25.87 -8.13
CA ASP A 5 -7.14 -26.52 -8.72
C ASP A 5 -8.10 -25.43 -9.22
N ARG A 6 -8.18 -25.23 -10.53
CA ARG A 6 -8.97 -24.14 -11.12
C ARG A 6 -10.47 -24.29 -10.87
N GLU A 7 -11.01 -25.49 -10.90
CA GLU A 7 -12.44 -25.72 -10.64
C GLU A 7 -12.76 -25.35 -9.20
N LYS A 8 -11.95 -25.84 -8.26
CA LYS A 8 -12.08 -25.52 -6.84
C LYS A 8 -11.86 -24.04 -6.53
N LEU A 9 -10.91 -23.40 -7.21
CA LEU A 9 -10.66 -21.96 -7.08
C LEU A 9 -11.89 -21.14 -7.46
N VAL A 10 -12.48 -21.46 -8.64
CA VAL A 10 -13.69 -20.81 -9.12
C VAL A 10 -14.85 -21.03 -8.16
N GLU A 11 -15.08 -22.29 -7.75
CA GLU A 11 -16.15 -22.65 -6.81
C GLU A 11 -16.02 -21.90 -5.48
N ASN A 12 -14.83 -21.88 -4.88
CA ASN A 12 -14.57 -21.21 -3.62
C ASN A 12 -14.85 -19.70 -3.73
N LEU A 13 -14.23 -19.03 -4.73
CA LEU A 13 -14.33 -17.57 -4.88
C LEU A 13 -15.75 -17.13 -5.27
N GLU A 14 -16.42 -17.83 -6.20
CA GLU A 14 -17.76 -17.44 -6.63
C GLU A 14 -18.79 -17.68 -5.53
N THR A 15 -18.70 -18.79 -4.80
CA THR A 15 -19.58 -19.09 -3.65
C THR A 15 -19.41 -18.03 -2.56
N ARG A 16 -18.16 -17.68 -2.22
CA ARG A 16 -17.86 -16.65 -1.22
C ARG A 16 -18.39 -15.29 -1.63
N MET A 17 -18.07 -14.88 -2.86
CA MET A 17 -18.46 -13.56 -3.35
C MET A 17 -19.96 -13.42 -3.48
N GLN A 18 -20.65 -14.45 -3.99
CA GLN A 18 -22.12 -14.45 -4.05
C GLN A 18 -22.73 -14.36 -2.65
N GLY A 19 -22.22 -15.13 -1.69
CA GLY A 19 -22.65 -15.06 -0.30
C GLY A 19 -22.46 -13.67 0.32
N ASN A 20 -21.32 -13.03 0.07
CA ASN A 20 -21.03 -11.68 0.55
C ASN A 20 -21.92 -10.62 -0.11
N MET A 21 -22.27 -10.78 -1.39
CA MET A 21 -23.21 -9.93 -2.11
C MET A 21 -24.64 -10.10 -1.57
N ASP A 22 -25.12 -11.33 -1.43
CA ASP A 22 -26.48 -11.65 -0.94
C ASP A 22 -26.68 -11.17 0.50
N ALA A 23 -25.64 -11.25 1.32
CA ALA A 23 -25.62 -10.73 2.69
C ALA A 23 -25.41 -9.21 2.76
N HIS A 24 -25.24 -8.54 1.64
CA HIS A 24 -24.91 -7.11 1.55
C HIS A 24 -23.67 -6.72 2.34
N ILE A 25 -22.68 -7.61 2.42
CA ILE A 25 -21.37 -7.33 3.05
C ILE A 25 -20.50 -6.46 2.13
N ILE A 26 -20.59 -6.71 0.82
CA ILE A 26 -19.92 -5.93 -0.23
C ILE A 26 -20.91 -5.41 -1.26
N GLY A 27 -20.61 -4.27 -1.89
CA GLY A 27 -21.41 -3.71 -2.98
C GLY A 27 -20.82 -4.04 -4.35
N ASN A 28 -19.50 -3.91 -4.49
CA ASN A 28 -18.75 -4.19 -5.72
C ASN A 28 -17.39 -4.78 -5.37
N ALA A 29 -16.89 -5.68 -6.21
CA ALA A 29 -15.52 -6.17 -6.13
C ALA A 29 -14.99 -6.66 -7.48
N SER A 30 -13.69 -6.59 -7.67
CA SER A 30 -12.99 -7.24 -8.78
C SER A 30 -11.87 -8.12 -8.22
N LEU A 31 -11.81 -9.35 -8.69
CA LEU A 31 -10.86 -10.36 -8.25
C LEU A 31 -10.03 -10.85 -9.42
N TRP A 32 -8.78 -11.14 -9.15
CA TRP A 32 -7.86 -11.69 -10.13
C TRP A 32 -6.86 -12.65 -9.48
N GLY A 33 -6.46 -13.69 -10.22
CA GLY A 33 -5.46 -14.66 -9.84
C GLY A 33 -4.59 -15.08 -11.01
N TRP A 34 -3.29 -15.26 -10.74
CA TRP A 34 -2.25 -15.65 -11.70
C TRP A 34 -1.38 -16.74 -11.12
N GLN A 35 -1.03 -17.72 -11.94
CA GLN A 35 -0.03 -18.72 -11.56
C GLN A 35 0.82 -19.13 -12.77
N ASP A 36 2.15 -19.12 -12.58
CA ASP A 36 3.16 -19.71 -13.47
C ASP A 36 2.96 -19.37 -14.96
N GLY A 37 2.74 -18.09 -15.27
CA GLY A 37 2.59 -17.62 -16.66
C GLY A 37 1.15 -17.50 -17.15
N GLU A 38 0.14 -17.95 -16.39
CA GLU A 38 -1.25 -17.96 -16.81
C GLU A 38 -2.18 -17.24 -15.86
N GLU A 39 -3.17 -16.53 -16.41
CA GLU A 39 -4.33 -16.05 -15.66
C GLU A 39 -5.21 -17.25 -15.30
N VAL A 40 -5.45 -17.46 -14.01
CA VAL A 40 -6.24 -18.58 -13.50
C VAL A 40 -7.65 -18.19 -13.07
N TYR A 41 -7.85 -16.89 -12.84
CA TYR A 41 -9.14 -16.35 -12.42
C TYR A 41 -9.23 -14.85 -12.71
N ARG A 42 -10.39 -14.38 -13.22
CA ARG A 42 -10.76 -12.96 -13.32
C ARG A 42 -12.28 -12.84 -13.26
N ARG A 43 -12.79 -12.04 -12.34
CA ARG A 43 -14.23 -11.76 -12.20
C ARG A 43 -14.49 -10.38 -11.59
N HIS A 44 -15.62 -9.83 -11.99
CA HIS A 44 -16.19 -8.59 -11.45
C HIS A 44 -17.55 -8.92 -10.83
N PHE A 45 -17.82 -8.38 -9.64
CA PHE A 45 -19.03 -8.61 -8.87
C PHE A 45 -19.67 -7.28 -8.50
N GLY A 46 -21.01 -7.23 -8.59
CA GLY A 46 -21.80 -6.03 -8.34
C GLY A 46 -22.03 -5.18 -9.59
N PRO A 47 -22.97 -4.22 -9.51
CA PRO A 47 -23.46 -3.51 -10.68
C PRO A 47 -22.45 -2.54 -11.31
N ASP A 48 -21.51 -2.01 -10.52
CA ASP A 48 -20.57 -0.97 -10.98
C ASP A 48 -19.17 -1.53 -11.27
N ALA A 49 -18.86 -2.77 -10.86
CA ALA A 49 -17.56 -3.39 -11.12
C ALA A 49 -17.54 -4.03 -12.51
N LEU A 50 -16.84 -3.38 -13.43
CA LEU A 50 -16.70 -3.78 -14.82
C LEU A 50 -15.21 -3.85 -15.19
N GLU A 51 -14.92 -4.40 -16.36
CA GLU A 51 -13.58 -4.30 -16.96
C GLU A 51 -13.18 -2.82 -17.07
N GLY A 52 -11.95 -2.49 -16.68
CA GLY A 52 -11.45 -1.12 -16.71
C GLY A 52 -11.98 -0.21 -15.58
N SER A 53 -12.73 -0.74 -14.61
CA SER A 53 -13.14 0.03 -13.42
C SER A 53 -11.93 0.52 -12.65
N VAL A 54 -12.00 1.78 -12.18
CA VAL A 54 -10.92 2.44 -11.43
C VAL A 54 -11.21 2.35 -9.93
N TYR A 55 -10.21 2.00 -9.16
CA TYR A 55 -10.26 1.85 -7.70
C TYR A 55 -9.31 2.83 -7.01
N ARG A 56 -9.73 3.38 -5.87
CA ARG A 56 -8.82 4.10 -4.97
C ARG A 56 -7.98 3.08 -4.22
N LEU A 57 -6.67 3.10 -4.46
CA LEU A 57 -5.75 2.10 -3.89
C LEU A 57 -5.52 2.27 -2.40
N ALA A 58 -5.66 3.49 -1.88
CA ALA A 58 -5.23 3.81 -0.52
C ALA A 58 -3.81 3.25 -0.27
N SER A 59 -3.59 2.51 0.81
CA SER A 59 -2.25 2.05 1.19
C SER A 59 -1.61 1.02 0.25
N MET A 60 -2.31 0.52 -0.77
CA MET A 60 -1.65 -0.21 -1.87
C MET A 60 -0.75 0.72 -2.74
N THR A 61 -0.76 2.03 -2.51
CA THR A 61 0.25 2.97 -3.01
C THR A 61 1.65 2.69 -2.43
N LYS A 62 1.75 2.26 -1.16
CA LYS A 62 3.03 2.07 -0.45
C LYS A 62 4.00 1.09 -1.11
N PRO A 63 3.58 -0.09 -1.60
CA PRO A 63 4.46 -0.98 -2.36
C PRO A 63 5.08 -0.32 -3.58
N ILE A 64 4.32 0.51 -4.31
CA ILE A 64 4.80 1.26 -5.48
C ILE A 64 5.86 2.29 -5.05
N THR A 65 5.60 3.04 -3.98
CA THR A 65 6.57 3.96 -3.39
C THR A 65 7.84 3.24 -2.92
N GLY A 66 7.67 2.04 -2.35
CA GLY A 66 8.79 1.17 -1.95
C GLY A 66 9.65 0.77 -3.15
N VAL A 67 9.04 0.34 -4.25
CA VAL A 67 9.73 0.01 -5.51
C VAL A 67 10.48 1.24 -6.04
N ALA A 68 9.86 2.42 -6.03
CA ALA A 68 10.49 3.67 -6.44
C ALA A 68 11.74 4.00 -5.62
N ALA A 69 11.67 3.87 -4.30
CA ALA A 69 12.82 4.09 -3.42
C ALA A 69 13.92 3.04 -3.65
N MET A 70 13.53 1.76 -3.81
CA MET A 70 14.50 0.68 -4.03
C MET A 70 15.19 0.75 -5.39
N LYS A 71 14.55 1.35 -6.40
CA LYS A 71 15.20 1.68 -7.66
C LYS A 71 16.35 2.68 -7.45
N LEU A 72 16.14 3.71 -6.65
CA LEU A 72 17.20 4.65 -6.29
C LEU A 72 18.31 4.02 -5.43
N VAL A 73 17.96 3.00 -4.64
CA VAL A 73 18.96 2.20 -3.89
C VAL A 73 19.83 1.39 -4.86
N GLU A 74 19.25 0.76 -5.88
CA GLU A 74 20.02 0.06 -6.92
C GLU A 74 20.94 0.99 -7.73
N GLU A 75 20.51 2.23 -7.90
CA GLU A 75 21.28 3.28 -8.59
C GLU A 75 22.33 3.96 -7.69
N GLU A 76 22.48 3.48 -6.45
CA GLU A 76 23.41 4.04 -5.43
C GLU A 76 23.16 5.53 -5.10
N LYS A 77 21.96 6.05 -5.44
CA LYS A 77 21.54 7.42 -5.14
C LYS A 77 20.91 7.54 -3.74
N LEU A 78 20.47 6.43 -3.18
CA LEU A 78 19.82 6.31 -1.88
C LEU A 78 20.38 5.08 -1.15
N ALA A 79 20.55 5.14 0.17
CA ALA A 79 20.87 3.99 1.00
C ALA A 79 19.77 3.76 2.05
N LEU A 80 19.48 2.49 2.37
CA LEU A 80 18.55 2.16 3.44
C LEU A 80 18.96 2.75 4.80
N THR A 81 20.25 2.93 5.00
CA THR A 81 20.86 3.51 6.20
C THR A 81 20.94 5.03 6.18
N ASP A 82 20.61 5.68 5.06
CA ASP A 82 20.64 7.14 4.99
C ASP A 82 19.65 7.73 6.00
N PRO A 83 20.10 8.64 6.87
CA PRO A 83 19.23 9.32 7.79
C PRO A 83 18.40 10.38 7.04
N VAL A 84 17.16 10.61 7.48
CA VAL A 84 16.24 11.53 6.82
C VAL A 84 16.79 12.97 6.79
N ASP A 85 17.55 13.38 7.81
CA ASP A 85 18.15 14.71 7.87
C ASP A 85 19.27 14.97 6.86
N LYS A 86 19.75 13.93 6.17
CA LYS A 86 20.61 14.06 4.98
C LYS A 86 19.88 14.80 3.85
N PHE A 87 18.59 14.55 3.71
CA PHE A 87 17.73 15.13 2.66
C PHE A 87 16.92 16.32 3.18
N TYR A 88 16.48 16.28 4.44
CA TYR A 88 15.68 17.28 5.12
C TYR A 88 16.36 17.72 6.41
N PRO A 89 17.22 18.74 6.38
CA PRO A 89 17.95 19.23 7.56
C PRO A 89 17.02 19.63 8.74
N GLU A 90 15.76 19.91 8.46
CA GLU A 90 14.73 20.21 9.45
C GLU A 90 14.56 19.08 10.47
N PHE A 91 14.76 17.82 10.06
CA PHE A 91 14.67 16.65 10.93
C PHE A 91 15.71 16.63 12.06
N ARG A 92 16.82 17.38 11.95
CA ARG A 92 17.81 17.50 13.05
C ARG A 92 17.21 18.01 14.35
N LYS A 93 16.06 18.67 14.27
CA LYS A 93 15.34 19.23 15.42
C LYS A 93 14.06 18.49 15.76
N ILE A 94 13.77 17.40 15.04
CA ILE A 94 12.52 16.66 15.23
C ILE A 94 12.33 16.28 16.69
N PRO A 95 11.17 16.62 17.32
CA PRO A 95 10.92 16.24 18.69
C PRO A 95 10.33 14.84 18.78
N ILE A 96 10.51 14.17 19.92
CA ILE A 96 9.62 13.09 20.34
C ILE A 96 8.45 13.73 21.07
N VAL A 97 7.25 13.38 20.65
CA VAL A 97 6.00 13.94 21.16
C VAL A 97 5.06 12.86 21.68
N LYS A 98 4.18 13.23 22.59
CA LYS A 98 3.02 12.42 22.99
C LYS A 98 1.75 13.23 22.79
N VAL A 99 0.62 12.54 22.76
CA VAL A 99 -0.70 13.17 22.71
C VAL A 99 -1.20 13.44 24.13
N GLU A 100 -1.54 14.68 24.43
CA GLU A 100 -2.23 15.10 25.65
C GLU A 100 -3.37 16.06 25.29
N ASN A 101 -4.60 15.71 25.63
CA ASN A 101 -5.79 16.52 25.35
C ASN A 101 -5.88 16.94 23.86
N ASP A 102 -5.68 16.00 22.95
CA ASP A 102 -5.69 16.20 21.50
C ASP A 102 -4.63 17.20 20.98
N ARG A 103 -3.51 17.31 21.69
CA ARG A 103 -2.36 18.15 21.32
C ARG A 103 -1.07 17.35 21.38
N LEU A 104 -0.14 17.72 20.51
CA LEU A 104 1.22 17.18 20.53
C LEU A 104 2.05 17.93 21.56
N VAL A 105 2.61 17.22 22.54
CA VAL A 105 3.45 17.77 23.61
C VAL A 105 4.84 17.16 23.48
N GLU A 106 5.87 18.00 23.30
CA GLU A 106 7.26 17.55 23.25
C GLU A 106 7.66 16.92 24.60
N ILE A 107 8.28 15.73 24.53
CA ILE A 107 8.78 14.99 25.69
C ILE A 107 10.28 14.72 25.61
N GLY A 108 10.92 15.02 24.49
CA GLY A 108 12.35 14.82 24.30
C GLY A 108 12.76 14.90 22.83
N LYS A 109 13.98 14.43 22.57
CA LYS A 109 14.52 14.33 21.23
C LYS A 109 15.04 12.90 20.98
N PRO A 110 14.97 12.39 19.75
CA PRO A 110 15.50 11.08 19.45
C PRO A 110 17.04 11.08 19.56
N GLU A 111 17.59 9.98 20.04
CA GLU A 111 19.04 9.73 20.04
C GLU A 111 19.53 9.40 18.61
N LYS A 112 18.66 8.79 17.81
CA LYS A 112 18.96 8.39 16.43
C LYS A 112 17.96 9.00 15.47
N MET A 113 18.46 9.49 14.33
CA MET A 113 17.59 9.96 13.26
C MET A 113 16.84 8.79 12.61
N PRO A 114 15.56 8.97 12.23
CA PRO A 114 14.91 8.00 11.39
C PRO A 114 15.66 7.87 10.06
N THR A 115 15.79 6.64 9.57
CA THR A 115 16.44 6.31 8.29
C THR A 115 15.42 5.88 7.25
N VAL A 116 15.84 5.76 6.00
CA VAL A 116 15.03 5.21 4.90
C VAL A 116 14.46 3.83 5.25
N LEU A 117 15.28 2.95 5.87
CA LEU A 117 14.82 1.65 6.37
C LEU A 117 13.67 1.81 7.36
N HIS A 118 13.79 2.74 8.30
CA HIS A 118 12.77 2.96 9.31
C HIS A 118 11.45 3.47 8.72
N LEU A 119 11.50 4.29 7.65
CA LEU A 119 10.30 4.73 6.92
C LEU A 119 9.62 3.54 6.24
N LEU A 120 10.38 2.72 5.51
CA LEU A 120 9.87 1.56 4.76
C LEU A 120 9.31 0.45 5.65
N THR A 121 9.74 0.37 6.92
CA THR A 121 9.38 -0.69 7.86
C THR A 121 8.47 -0.26 9.00
N HIS A 122 7.96 0.99 8.96
CA HIS A 122 7.10 1.54 10.00
C HIS A 122 7.72 1.55 11.40
N THR A 123 9.02 1.79 11.47
CA THR A 123 9.80 1.88 12.72
C THR A 123 10.42 3.27 12.91
N SER A 124 9.98 4.26 12.14
CA SER A 124 10.55 5.62 12.11
C SER A 124 10.14 6.52 13.27
N GLY A 125 9.15 6.10 14.05
CA GLY A 125 8.53 6.94 15.06
C GLY A 125 7.22 7.59 14.61
N PHE A 126 6.94 7.64 13.32
CA PHE A 126 5.64 8.05 12.78
C PHE A 126 4.59 6.95 12.97
N GLY A 127 3.32 7.35 13.06
CA GLY A 127 2.18 6.45 13.13
C GLY A 127 1.35 6.60 14.42
N GLY A 128 0.23 5.87 14.46
CA GLY A 128 -0.67 5.82 15.60
C GLY A 128 -1.29 7.17 15.96
N GLU A 129 -1.62 7.34 17.25
CA GLU A 129 -2.32 8.51 17.76
C GLU A 129 -1.61 9.84 17.44
N VAL A 130 -0.28 9.85 17.44
CA VAL A 130 0.51 11.05 17.09
C VAL A 130 0.22 11.45 15.65
N GLU A 131 0.28 10.53 14.72
CA GLU A 131 -0.02 10.81 13.31
C GLU A 131 -1.49 11.18 13.09
N ASP A 132 -2.41 10.57 13.83
CA ASP A 132 -3.84 10.93 13.78
C ASP A 132 -4.07 12.39 14.21
N VAL A 133 -3.38 12.86 15.26
CA VAL A 133 -3.42 14.28 15.67
C VAL A 133 -2.76 15.17 14.63
N GLN A 134 -1.60 14.78 14.09
CA GLN A 134 -0.94 15.53 13.02
C GLN A 134 -1.87 15.75 11.82
N GLN A 135 -2.57 14.71 11.39
CA GLN A 135 -3.48 14.80 10.25
C GLN A 135 -4.70 15.67 10.49
N ARG A 136 -5.19 15.74 11.74
CA ARG A 136 -6.29 16.65 12.09
C ARG A 136 -5.84 18.12 12.21
N GLN A 137 -4.56 18.34 12.51
CA GLN A 137 -4.00 19.68 12.77
C GLN A 137 -3.24 20.25 11.57
N ILE A 138 -2.94 19.45 10.55
CA ILE A 138 -2.27 19.94 9.35
C ILE A 138 -3.16 20.93 8.61
N ASP A 139 -2.66 22.15 8.42
CA ASP A 139 -3.41 23.14 7.66
C ASP A 139 -3.32 22.86 6.14
N PRO A 140 -4.28 23.37 5.34
CA PRO A 140 -4.30 23.14 3.89
C PRO A 140 -3.02 23.59 3.17
N GLN A 141 -2.36 24.65 3.64
CA GLN A 141 -1.14 25.14 3.02
C GLN A 141 0.05 24.23 3.31
N SER A 142 0.18 23.74 4.54
CA SER A 142 1.19 22.74 4.92
C SER A 142 0.98 21.39 4.23
N ASN A 143 -0.23 21.12 3.73
CA ASN A 143 -0.55 19.92 2.96
C ASN A 143 -0.66 20.16 1.45
N ALA A 144 -0.33 21.34 0.96
CA ALA A 144 -0.51 21.67 -0.46
C ALA A 144 0.46 20.93 -1.39
N THR A 145 1.66 20.59 -0.90
CA THR A 145 2.66 19.82 -1.64
C THR A 145 3.33 18.81 -0.73
N ILE A 146 3.94 17.79 -1.32
CA ILE A 146 4.69 16.79 -0.54
C ILE A 146 5.83 17.46 0.26
N GLN A 147 6.51 18.44 -0.33
CA GLN A 147 7.61 19.14 0.33
C GLN A 147 7.15 19.93 1.57
N ASN A 148 5.97 20.55 1.50
CA ASN A 148 5.38 21.24 2.64
C ASN A 148 4.96 20.26 3.74
N ALA A 149 4.33 19.15 3.36
CA ALA A 149 3.91 18.11 4.31
C ALA A 149 5.11 17.52 5.06
N VAL A 150 6.23 17.25 4.37
CA VAL A 150 7.45 16.74 5.00
C VAL A 150 8.02 17.71 6.02
N ARG A 151 8.03 19.03 5.74
CA ARG A 151 8.46 20.05 6.71
C ARG A 151 7.53 20.10 7.92
N TYR A 152 6.22 20.05 7.69
CA TYR A 152 5.24 19.96 8.77
C TYR A 152 5.49 18.73 9.66
N PHE A 153 5.70 17.55 9.10
CA PHE A 153 5.99 16.35 9.89
C PHE A 153 7.30 16.46 10.68
N ALA A 154 8.32 17.13 10.15
CA ALA A 154 9.56 17.39 10.87
C ALA A 154 9.34 18.31 12.09
N GLU A 155 8.45 19.28 11.99
CA GLU A 155 8.09 20.19 13.09
C GLU A 155 7.14 19.52 14.10
N ALA A 156 6.17 18.76 13.62
CA ALA A 156 5.15 18.12 14.43
C ALA A 156 5.68 16.93 15.26
N GLY A 157 6.78 16.29 14.84
CA GLY A 157 7.50 15.30 15.63
C GLY A 157 7.11 13.84 15.36
N ILE A 158 7.73 12.94 16.14
CA ILE A 158 7.54 11.49 16.11
C ILE A 158 7.11 10.99 17.50
N GLY A 159 6.39 9.86 17.56
CA GLY A 159 5.82 9.34 18.80
C GLY A 159 6.76 8.48 19.64
N PHE A 160 7.89 8.01 19.09
CA PHE A 160 8.84 7.14 19.80
C PHE A 160 10.21 7.18 19.11
N GLU A 161 11.22 6.73 19.84
CA GLU A 161 12.60 6.58 19.35
C GLU A 161 12.65 5.60 18.16
N PRO A 162 13.26 5.98 17.01
CA PRO A 162 13.34 5.12 15.84
C PRO A 162 13.91 3.72 16.15
N PHE A 163 13.24 2.70 15.60
CA PHE A 163 13.59 1.29 15.78
C PHE A 163 13.42 0.73 17.21
N THR A 164 12.62 1.39 18.06
CA THR A 164 12.26 0.86 19.40
C THR A 164 10.84 0.32 19.44
N ASN A 165 10.02 0.67 18.45
CA ASN A 165 8.64 0.22 18.33
C ASN A 165 8.26 0.10 16.85
N VAL A 166 7.15 -0.60 16.57
CA VAL A 166 6.53 -0.72 15.26
C VAL A 166 5.15 -0.09 15.30
N MET A 167 4.97 1.00 14.56
CA MET A 167 3.69 1.69 14.47
C MET A 167 3.39 2.01 13.02
N TYR A 168 2.26 1.49 12.51
CA TYR A 168 1.86 1.76 11.14
C TYR A 168 1.65 3.25 10.93
N SER A 169 2.42 3.83 9.98
CA SER A 169 2.23 5.19 9.51
C SER A 169 1.31 5.17 8.29
N GLY A 170 0.15 5.77 8.41
CA GLY A 170 -0.83 5.86 7.33
C GLY A 170 -0.34 6.72 6.17
N ARG A 171 0.35 7.83 6.48
CA ARG A 171 0.81 8.86 5.53
C ARG A 171 2.26 9.28 5.75
N ALA A 172 2.60 9.81 6.94
CA ALA A 172 3.81 10.59 7.17
C ALA A 172 5.10 9.92 6.69
N ALA A 173 5.35 8.65 7.06
CA ALA A 173 6.57 7.95 6.68
C ALA A 173 6.76 7.85 5.16
N PHE A 174 5.68 7.57 4.42
CA PHE A 174 5.74 7.41 2.97
C PHE A 174 5.66 8.74 2.22
N ASP A 175 5.05 9.76 2.80
CA ASP A 175 5.13 11.14 2.28
C ASP A 175 6.56 11.68 2.42
N VAL A 176 7.24 11.41 3.55
CA VAL A 176 8.67 11.73 3.71
C VAL A 176 9.51 10.99 2.67
N LEU A 177 9.23 9.72 2.41
CA LEU A 177 9.94 8.92 1.40
C LEU A 177 9.73 9.48 -0.01
N ALA A 178 8.47 9.82 -0.37
CA ALA A 178 8.15 10.46 -1.66
C ALA A 178 8.86 11.81 -1.82
N GLY A 179 8.91 12.61 -0.77
CA GLY A 179 9.66 13.85 -0.77
C GLY A 179 11.17 13.67 -0.91
N ILE A 180 11.76 12.61 -0.36
CA ILE A 180 13.17 12.24 -0.58
C ILE A 180 13.40 11.89 -2.04
N ILE A 181 12.50 11.11 -2.66
CA ILE A 181 12.57 10.75 -4.08
C ILE A 181 12.58 12.01 -4.95
N GLU A 182 11.67 12.96 -4.73
CA GLU A 182 11.66 14.25 -5.47
C GLU A 182 12.99 14.99 -5.34
N ARG A 183 13.58 15.06 -4.14
CA ARG A 183 14.84 15.76 -3.91
C ARG A 183 16.04 15.11 -4.56
N ILE A 184 16.07 13.78 -4.64
CA ILE A 184 17.18 13.05 -5.28
C ILE A 184 17.08 13.18 -6.80
N THR A 185 15.87 13.14 -7.34
CA THR A 185 15.63 13.07 -8.80
C THR A 185 15.45 14.41 -9.45
N ASP A 186 15.16 15.46 -8.67
CA ASP A 186 14.74 16.80 -9.15
C ASP A 186 13.51 16.71 -10.08
N MET A 187 12.65 15.72 -9.83
CA MET A 187 11.42 15.46 -10.59
C MET A 187 10.21 15.47 -9.66
N PRO A 188 9.03 15.96 -10.10
CA PRO A 188 7.79 15.71 -9.38
C PRO A 188 7.58 14.21 -9.16
N TYR A 189 7.08 13.83 -7.99
CA TYR A 189 6.98 12.44 -7.59
C TYR A 189 6.07 11.60 -8.52
N ASP A 190 4.97 12.17 -8.97
CA ASP A 190 4.06 11.53 -9.95
C ASP A 190 4.74 11.28 -11.29
N VAL A 191 5.55 12.23 -11.77
CA VAL A 191 6.33 12.10 -13.01
C VAL A 191 7.37 11.01 -12.86
N TYR A 192 8.09 10.97 -11.71
CA TYR A 192 9.07 9.92 -11.45
C TYR A 192 8.43 8.52 -11.46
N LEU A 193 7.29 8.34 -10.80
CA LEU A 193 6.58 7.06 -10.81
C LEU A 193 6.12 6.69 -12.22
N LYS A 194 5.59 7.64 -12.96
CA LYS A 194 5.14 7.41 -14.33
C LYS A 194 6.26 6.88 -15.21
N GLU A 195 7.39 7.57 -15.26
CA GLU A 195 8.50 7.23 -16.16
C GLU A 195 9.24 5.96 -15.75
N ASN A 196 9.34 5.68 -14.44
CA ASN A 196 10.18 4.61 -13.92
C ASN A 196 9.42 3.34 -13.51
N ILE A 197 8.09 3.41 -13.36
CA ILE A 197 7.27 2.27 -12.93
C ILE A 197 6.06 2.09 -13.84
N PHE A 198 5.21 3.14 -14.02
CA PHE A 198 3.94 2.96 -14.71
C PHE A 198 4.13 2.67 -16.21
N ASP A 199 4.86 3.51 -16.93
CA ASP A 199 5.10 3.31 -18.36
C ASP A 199 5.84 1.98 -18.63
N PRO A 200 6.93 1.63 -17.93
CA PRO A 200 7.60 0.34 -18.14
C PRO A 200 6.75 -0.90 -17.78
N CYS A 201 5.81 -0.76 -16.84
CA CYS A 201 4.87 -1.82 -16.47
C CYS A 201 3.58 -1.79 -17.30
N GLY A 202 3.37 -0.80 -18.19
CA GLY A 202 2.12 -0.64 -18.93
C GLY A 202 0.92 -0.31 -18.04
N MET A 203 1.13 0.41 -16.93
CA MET A 203 0.10 0.83 -15.97
C MET A 203 -0.50 2.19 -16.39
N MET A 204 -1.27 2.18 -17.47
CA MET A 204 -1.69 3.40 -18.17
C MET A 204 -2.82 4.18 -17.47
N ASP A 205 -3.57 3.51 -16.60
CA ASP A 205 -4.68 4.08 -15.84
C ASP A 205 -4.31 4.40 -14.38
N THR A 206 -3.06 4.13 -13.97
CA THR A 206 -2.60 4.40 -12.61
C THR A 206 -2.15 5.85 -12.46
N THR A 207 -2.77 6.58 -11.51
CA THR A 207 -2.55 8.02 -11.39
C THR A 207 -2.89 8.56 -9.99
N PHE A 208 -2.30 9.70 -9.62
CA PHE A 208 -2.74 10.51 -8.49
C PHE A 208 -3.89 11.46 -8.86
N ALA A 209 -4.03 11.81 -10.12
CA ALA A 209 -4.99 12.79 -10.61
C ALA A 209 -5.84 12.19 -11.74
N PRO A 210 -6.91 11.43 -11.40
CA PRO A 210 -7.76 10.81 -12.39
C PRO A 210 -8.36 11.82 -13.36
N THR A 211 -8.33 11.51 -14.64
CA THR A 211 -8.99 12.26 -15.71
C THR A 211 -10.51 12.16 -15.58
N LYS A 212 -11.24 13.00 -16.32
CA LYS A 212 -12.71 12.91 -16.35
C LYS A 212 -13.20 11.51 -16.75
N GLU A 213 -12.56 10.89 -17.74
CA GLU A 213 -12.90 9.54 -18.18
C GLU A 213 -12.64 8.50 -17.09
N GLN A 214 -11.52 8.60 -16.37
CA GLN A 214 -11.21 7.74 -15.24
C GLN A 214 -12.19 7.94 -14.08
N TRP A 215 -12.65 9.18 -13.83
CA TRP A 215 -13.71 9.46 -12.86
C TRP A 215 -15.04 8.81 -13.23
N GLU A 216 -15.41 8.75 -14.50
CA GLU A 216 -16.62 8.08 -15.00
C GLU A 216 -16.56 6.55 -14.77
N ARG A 217 -15.35 5.98 -14.72
CA ARG A 217 -15.09 4.55 -14.43
C ARG A 217 -14.79 4.28 -12.94
N MET A 218 -14.76 5.31 -12.10
CA MET A 218 -14.39 5.16 -10.69
C MET A 218 -15.48 4.43 -9.92
N ILE A 219 -15.12 3.33 -9.27
CA ILE A 219 -16.02 2.58 -8.39
C ILE A 219 -16.51 3.50 -7.26
N PRO A 220 -17.84 3.57 -7.04
CA PRO A 220 -18.39 4.33 -5.94
C PRO A 220 -17.88 3.79 -4.59
N MET A 221 -17.62 4.70 -3.66
CA MET A 221 -17.29 4.32 -2.30
C MET A 221 -18.55 3.78 -1.61
N HIS A 222 -18.45 2.63 -0.96
CA HIS A 222 -19.53 2.05 -0.18
C HIS A 222 -19.38 2.36 1.31
N ASP A 223 -20.51 2.71 1.93
CA ASP A 223 -20.66 2.83 3.38
C ASP A 223 -21.45 1.65 3.92
N ARG A 224 -21.46 1.47 5.24
CA ARG A 224 -22.30 0.50 5.93
C ARG A 224 -23.42 1.22 6.67
N VAL A 225 -24.64 1.00 6.23
CA VAL A 225 -25.86 1.55 6.86
C VAL A 225 -26.75 0.38 7.26
N ASP A 226 -27.15 0.32 8.52
CA ASP A 226 -27.96 -0.77 9.10
C ASP A 226 -27.39 -2.17 8.81
N GLY A 227 -26.04 -2.25 8.87
CA GLY A 227 -25.30 -3.49 8.62
C GLY A 227 -25.15 -3.89 7.14
N LYS A 228 -25.66 -3.10 6.18
CA LYS A 228 -25.62 -3.40 4.75
C LYS A 228 -24.72 -2.43 4.00
N ALA A 229 -24.01 -2.96 2.99
CA ALA A 229 -23.30 -2.16 2.02
C ALA A 229 -24.27 -1.30 1.19
N CYS A 230 -24.00 -0.02 1.09
CA CYS A 230 -24.76 0.89 0.23
C CYS A 230 -23.78 1.89 -0.40
N PRO A 231 -24.08 2.45 -1.60
CA PRO A 231 -23.30 3.53 -2.17
C PRO A 231 -23.19 4.67 -1.16
N GLY A 232 -21.96 5.04 -0.82
CA GLY A 232 -21.68 6.13 0.10
C GLY A 232 -22.11 7.46 -0.50
N ARG A 233 -22.51 8.39 0.36
CA ARG A 233 -22.63 9.79 -0.03
C ARG A 233 -21.26 10.31 -0.38
N THR A 234 -21.20 11.38 -1.22
CA THR A 234 -19.97 12.06 -1.64
C THR A 234 -18.93 12.08 -0.53
N VAL A 235 -17.71 11.71 -0.89
CA VAL A 235 -16.61 11.55 0.06
C VAL A 235 -16.12 12.94 0.48
N ASP A 236 -16.74 13.53 1.49
CA ASP A 236 -16.21 14.74 2.12
C ASP A 236 -14.75 14.48 2.54
N GLY A 237 -13.82 15.21 1.93
CA GLY A 237 -12.38 15.09 2.19
C GLY A 237 -11.67 13.96 1.46
N CYS A 238 -12.24 13.36 0.42
CA CYS A 238 -11.50 12.50 -0.47
C CYS A 238 -10.52 13.35 -1.30
N VAL A 239 -9.25 12.98 -1.25
CA VAL A 239 -8.14 13.62 -1.98
C VAL A 239 -8.37 13.68 -3.50
N PHE A 240 -9.40 13.01 -4.00
CA PHE A 240 -9.70 12.78 -5.41
C PHE A 240 -10.91 13.56 -5.96
N GLU A 241 -11.46 14.53 -5.25
CA GLU A 241 -12.55 15.32 -5.82
C GLU A 241 -11.99 16.44 -6.68
N ASN A 242 -12.17 16.37 -7.99
CA ASN A 242 -12.17 17.41 -9.04
C ASN A 242 -11.38 18.74 -8.78
N VAL A 243 -10.41 18.70 -7.90
CA VAL A 243 -9.48 19.79 -7.58
C VAL A 243 -8.10 19.45 -8.11
N PRO A 244 -7.30 20.42 -8.53
CA PRO A 244 -5.93 20.15 -8.93
C PRO A 244 -5.18 19.43 -7.81
N VAL A 245 -4.74 18.19 -8.07
CA VAL A 245 -3.93 17.44 -7.11
C VAL A 245 -2.51 17.98 -7.18
N THR A 246 -2.03 18.52 -6.07
CA THR A 246 -0.67 19.07 -5.93
C THR A 246 0.14 18.32 -4.86
N HIS A 247 -0.54 17.52 -4.03
CA HIS A 247 0.06 16.63 -3.04
C HIS A 247 -0.02 15.18 -3.52
N PHE A 248 1.06 14.65 -4.03
CA PHE A 248 1.17 13.27 -4.49
C PHE A 248 1.56 12.36 -3.33
N ALA A 249 0.56 11.96 -2.53
CA ALA A 249 0.77 11.23 -1.28
C ALA A 249 1.41 9.87 -1.50
N GLY A 250 2.65 9.67 -1.03
CA GLY A 250 3.40 8.41 -1.17
C GLY A 250 2.78 7.23 -0.42
N GLY A 251 1.93 7.51 0.57
CA GLY A 251 1.31 6.49 1.41
C GLY A 251 -0.08 6.02 0.97
N ALA A 252 -0.82 6.78 0.12
CA ALA A 252 -2.25 6.50 -0.09
C ALA A 252 -2.88 7.12 -1.35
N GLY A 253 -2.14 7.84 -2.17
CA GLY A 253 -2.69 8.80 -3.14
C GLY A 253 -3.15 8.22 -4.48
N LEU A 254 -2.78 6.99 -4.84
CA LEU A 254 -3.04 6.45 -6.17
C LEU A 254 -4.46 5.90 -6.36
N ALA A 255 -4.97 6.10 -7.58
CA ALA A 255 -6.04 5.32 -8.17
C ALA A 255 -5.47 4.42 -9.28
N SER A 256 -6.10 3.27 -9.52
CA SER A 256 -5.64 2.30 -10.52
C SER A 256 -6.79 1.37 -10.93
N THR A 257 -6.62 0.67 -12.04
CA THR A 257 -7.49 -0.44 -12.43
C THR A 257 -6.97 -1.77 -11.88
N LEU A 258 -7.82 -2.82 -11.90
CA LEU A 258 -7.40 -4.19 -11.63
C LEU A 258 -6.26 -4.58 -12.61
N GLU A 259 -6.41 -4.31 -13.90
CA GLU A 259 -5.43 -4.64 -14.94
C GLU A 259 -4.06 -4.05 -14.64
N ASP A 260 -3.97 -2.73 -14.43
CA ASP A 260 -2.69 -2.08 -14.12
C ASP A 260 -2.01 -2.68 -12.90
N TYR A 261 -2.78 -2.95 -11.85
CA TYR A 261 -2.19 -3.53 -10.64
C TYR A 261 -1.77 -4.99 -10.82
N THR A 262 -2.37 -5.74 -11.79
CA THR A 262 -1.87 -7.07 -12.16
C THR A 262 -0.47 -6.99 -12.76
N HIS A 263 -0.19 -5.96 -13.55
CA HIS A 263 1.13 -5.73 -14.13
C HIS A 263 2.18 -5.50 -13.02
N PHE A 264 1.86 -4.65 -12.04
CA PHE A 264 2.73 -4.41 -10.89
C PHE A 264 2.96 -5.68 -10.05
N ALA A 265 1.90 -6.44 -9.74
CA ALA A 265 2.01 -7.66 -8.96
C ALA A 265 2.81 -8.75 -9.68
N ARG A 266 2.62 -8.89 -11.00
CA ARG A 266 3.42 -9.80 -11.85
C ARG A 266 4.87 -9.34 -11.97
N MET A 267 5.13 -8.04 -12.05
CA MET A 267 6.49 -7.50 -12.00
C MET A 267 7.22 -7.97 -10.74
N LEU A 268 6.59 -7.86 -9.57
CA LEU A 268 7.15 -8.35 -8.31
C LEU A 268 7.35 -9.87 -8.32
N LEU A 269 6.35 -10.64 -8.78
CA LEU A 269 6.44 -12.10 -8.89
C LEU A 269 7.59 -12.55 -9.79
N ASN A 270 7.84 -11.83 -10.87
CA ASN A 270 8.91 -12.10 -11.84
C ASN A 270 10.28 -11.52 -11.43
N GLY A 271 10.47 -11.17 -10.15
CA GLY A 271 11.75 -10.65 -9.66
C GLY A 271 12.10 -9.29 -10.28
N GLY A 272 11.13 -8.41 -10.44
CA GLY A 272 11.35 -7.02 -10.87
C GLY A 272 11.26 -6.78 -12.37
N GLU A 273 10.64 -7.69 -13.13
CA GLU A 273 10.52 -7.59 -14.59
C GLU A 273 9.07 -7.74 -15.05
N PHE A 274 8.65 -6.91 -16.00
CA PHE A 274 7.37 -7.02 -16.70
C PHE A 274 7.51 -6.77 -18.18
N ALA A 275 7.00 -7.68 -19.02
CA ALA A 275 6.97 -7.59 -20.48
C ALA A 275 8.35 -7.23 -21.11
N GLY A 276 9.44 -7.75 -20.55
CA GLY A 276 10.81 -7.48 -21.00
C GLY A 276 11.44 -6.20 -20.43
N ASN A 277 10.69 -5.39 -19.68
CA ASN A 277 11.21 -4.21 -19.01
C ASN A 277 11.62 -4.56 -17.58
N ARG A 278 12.89 -4.28 -17.23
CA ARG A 278 13.40 -4.48 -15.89
C ARG A 278 13.27 -3.20 -15.06
N ILE A 279 12.47 -3.31 -14.02
CA ILE A 279 12.20 -2.22 -13.06
C ILE A 279 13.18 -2.32 -11.90
N LEU A 280 13.33 -3.52 -11.32
CA LEU A 280 14.26 -3.85 -10.24
C LEU A 280 15.03 -5.12 -10.56
N LYS A 281 16.16 -5.33 -9.88
CA LYS A 281 16.87 -6.61 -9.90
C LYS A 281 16.15 -7.66 -9.05
N PRO A 282 16.28 -8.96 -9.36
CA PRO A 282 15.67 -10.02 -8.55
C PRO A 282 16.10 -9.97 -7.07
N GLU A 283 17.36 -9.63 -6.81
CA GLU A 283 17.93 -9.53 -5.46
C GLU A 283 17.26 -8.40 -4.67
N THR A 284 16.89 -7.31 -5.33
CA THR A 284 16.21 -6.18 -4.71
C THR A 284 14.77 -6.54 -4.35
N VAL A 285 14.05 -7.23 -5.22
CA VAL A 285 12.71 -7.74 -4.90
C VAL A 285 12.78 -8.75 -3.75
N ALA A 286 13.76 -9.66 -3.75
CA ALA A 286 13.98 -10.60 -2.66
C ALA A 286 14.29 -9.87 -1.33
N LEU A 287 15.11 -8.81 -1.38
CA LEU A 287 15.37 -7.96 -0.22
C LEU A 287 14.09 -7.30 0.30
N MET A 288 13.24 -6.77 -0.59
CA MET A 288 11.95 -6.18 -0.20
C MET A 288 11.02 -7.20 0.47
N ALA A 289 11.04 -8.44 0.01
CA ALA A 289 10.27 -9.57 0.54
C ALA A 289 10.94 -10.28 1.75
N THR A 290 12.01 -9.71 2.31
CA THR A 290 12.66 -10.23 3.51
C THR A 290 12.19 -9.45 4.74
N PRO A 291 11.92 -10.10 5.90
CA PRO A 291 11.57 -9.39 7.12
C PRO A 291 12.73 -8.56 7.65
N HIS A 292 12.55 -7.25 7.80
CA HIS A 292 13.56 -6.32 8.34
C HIS A 292 13.30 -5.93 9.80
N VAL A 293 12.11 -6.19 10.30
CA VAL A 293 11.76 -5.97 11.71
C VAL A 293 11.97 -7.27 12.49
N PRO A 294 12.79 -7.30 13.55
CA PRO A 294 13.04 -8.51 14.32
C PRO A 294 11.77 -8.98 15.05
N GLU A 295 11.70 -10.29 15.31
CA GLU A 295 10.55 -10.89 16.01
C GLU A 295 10.37 -10.32 17.42
N SER A 296 11.47 -9.98 18.10
CA SER A 296 11.42 -9.33 19.41
C SER A 296 10.67 -8.00 19.43
N LEU A 297 10.69 -7.27 18.30
CA LEU A 297 9.99 -5.99 18.17
C LEU A 297 8.59 -6.17 17.58
N MET A 298 8.39 -7.20 16.75
CA MET A 298 7.10 -7.51 16.11
C MET A 298 6.83 -9.02 16.18
N PRO A 299 6.35 -9.55 17.33
CA PRO A 299 6.06 -10.97 17.51
C PRO A 299 4.75 -11.36 16.83
N ARG A 300 4.69 -11.28 15.50
CA ARG A 300 3.52 -11.55 14.68
C ARG A 300 3.84 -12.54 13.56
N THR A 301 2.82 -13.19 13.04
CA THR A 301 2.92 -14.15 11.92
C THR A 301 3.29 -13.50 10.59
N LYS A 302 3.01 -12.20 10.45
CA LYS A 302 3.51 -11.35 9.36
C LYS A 302 4.38 -10.22 9.94
N ARG A 303 5.56 -10.00 9.36
CA ARG A 303 6.47 -8.90 9.73
C ARG A 303 6.77 -7.99 8.55
N TRP A 304 7.21 -6.77 8.83
CA TRP A 304 7.55 -5.83 7.78
C TRP A 304 8.82 -6.24 7.03
N GLY A 305 8.67 -6.42 5.70
CA GLY A 305 9.71 -6.22 4.72
C GLY A 305 9.80 -4.74 4.36
N LEU A 306 10.29 -4.40 3.17
CA LEU A 306 10.34 -3.02 2.71
C LEU A 306 9.02 -2.67 2.02
N SER A 307 8.20 -1.85 2.67
CA SER A 307 6.86 -1.39 2.26
C SER A 307 5.73 -2.43 2.20
N MET A 308 6.04 -3.70 2.40
CA MET A 308 5.07 -4.81 2.39
C MET A 308 5.26 -5.70 3.61
N LYS A 309 4.22 -6.44 4.00
CA LYS A 309 4.33 -7.49 5.02
C LYS A 309 4.67 -8.83 4.39
N VAL A 310 5.50 -9.59 5.09
CA VAL A 310 5.96 -10.93 4.70
C VAL A 310 5.42 -11.94 5.73
N VAL A 311 4.88 -13.06 5.27
CA VAL A 311 4.47 -14.19 6.12
C VAL A 311 5.74 -14.88 6.62
N THR A 312 5.93 -14.87 7.94
CA THR A 312 7.17 -15.35 8.59
C THR A 312 6.97 -16.58 9.45
N ARG A 313 5.72 -17.06 9.59
CA ARG A 313 5.36 -18.21 10.40
C ARG A 313 4.23 -19.00 9.73
N GLU A 314 4.33 -20.32 9.79
CA GLU A 314 3.33 -21.25 9.22
C GLU A 314 1.95 -21.14 9.88
N ASP A 315 1.92 -20.77 11.17
CA ASP A 315 0.68 -20.62 11.93
C ASP A 315 -0.14 -19.38 11.52
N TYR A 316 0.29 -18.62 10.50
CA TYR A 316 -0.57 -17.64 9.84
C TYR A 316 -1.80 -18.32 9.19
N GLY A 317 -1.61 -19.51 8.59
CA GLY A 317 -2.66 -20.42 8.19
C GLY A 317 -3.45 -20.04 6.93
N ARG A 318 -3.34 -18.79 6.43
CA ARG A 318 -4.06 -18.31 5.23
C ARG A 318 -3.19 -18.25 3.99
N LEU A 319 -1.92 -17.90 4.14
CA LEU A 319 -0.95 -17.85 3.05
C LEU A 319 0.29 -18.66 3.42
N PRO A 320 0.97 -19.26 2.44
CA PRO A 320 2.25 -19.93 2.65
C PRO A 320 3.34 -19.01 3.23
N LEU A 321 4.34 -19.65 3.84
CA LEU A 321 5.55 -18.96 4.33
C LEU A 321 6.25 -18.25 3.17
N GLY A 322 6.73 -17.02 3.41
CA GLY A 322 7.41 -16.22 2.40
C GLY A 322 6.48 -15.43 1.47
N CYS A 323 5.16 -15.65 1.52
CA CYS A 323 4.24 -14.77 0.81
C CYS A 323 4.35 -13.34 1.32
N PHE A 324 4.26 -12.37 0.41
CA PHE A 324 4.33 -10.96 0.75
C PHE A 324 3.28 -10.14 -0.01
N GLY A 325 2.88 -9.00 0.56
CA GLY A 325 1.87 -8.14 -0.04
C GLY A 325 1.39 -7.05 0.92
N TRP A 326 0.35 -6.35 0.52
CA TRP A 326 -0.24 -5.29 1.34
C TRP A 326 -1.72 -5.06 1.01
N SER A 327 -2.38 -4.20 1.80
CA SER A 327 -3.80 -3.88 1.67
C SER A 327 -4.04 -2.38 1.73
N GLY A 328 -5.12 -1.92 1.14
CA GLY A 328 -5.60 -0.55 1.21
C GLY A 328 -6.77 -0.37 2.18
N ALA A 329 -6.87 0.80 2.80
CA ALA A 329 -7.92 1.13 3.76
C ALA A 329 -9.34 1.00 3.20
N TYR A 330 -9.51 1.08 1.88
CA TYR A 330 -10.80 0.92 1.22
C TYR A 330 -11.12 -0.52 0.79
N GLY A 331 -10.27 -1.49 1.16
CA GLY A 331 -10.49 -2.91 0.91
C GLY A 331 -9.81 -3.45 -0.35
N THR A 332 -8.88 -2.71 -0.94
CA THR A 332 -7.96 -3.26 -1.93
C THR A 332 -6.91 -4.14 -1.25
N HIS A 333 -6.52 -5.23 -1.90
CA HIS A 333 -5.58 -6.21 -1.33
C HIS A 333 -4.85 -6.95 -2.45
N PHE A 334 -3.56 -7.25 -2.24
CA PHE A 334 -2.78 -8.15 -3.10
C PHE A 334 -1.73 -8.90 -2.30
N TRP A 335 -1.32 -10.03 -2.85
CA TRP A 335 -0.20 -10.80 -2.35
C TRP A 335 0.52 -11.57 -3.46
N VAL A 336 1.76 -11.93 -3.19
CA VAL A 336 2.66 -12.70 -4.06
C VAL A 336 3.17 -13.89 -3.29
N ASP A 337 3.12 -15.08 -3.91
CA ASP A 337 3.72 -16.33 -3.46
C ASP A 337 4.86 -16.70 -4.42
N PRO A 338 6.10 -16.39 -4.09
CA PRO A 338 7.23 -16.65 -4.98
C PRO A 338 7.53 -18.15 -5.12
N GLU A 339 7.19 -18.98 -4.14
CA GLU A 339 7.43 -20.43 -4.17
C GLU A 339 6.48 -21.15 -5.14
N ASN A 340 5.20 -20.80 -5.10
CA ASN A 340 4.20 -21.40 -5.97
C ASN A 340 3.91 -20.58 -7.23
N LYS A 341 4.66 -19.49 -7.44
CA LYS A 341 4.52 -18.55 -8.55
C LYS A 341 3.10 -18.02 -8.72
N ILE A 342 2.48 -17.65 -7.60
CA ILE A 342 1.11 -17.12 -7.56
C ILE A 342 1.15 -15.65 -7.20
N THR A 343 0.27 -14.88 -7.80
CA THR A 343 -0.16 -13.59 -7.28
C THR A 343 -1.66 -13.43 -7.44
N ALA A 344 -2.28 -12.78 -6.48
CA ALA A 344 -3.72 -12.58 -6.49
C ALA A 344 -4.08 -11.19 -5.96
N ILE A 345 -5.16 -10.63 -6.51
CA ILE A 345 -5.62 -9.29 -6.23
C ILE A 345 -7.11 -9.31 -5.95
N TYR A 346 -7.51 -8.59 -4.92
CA TYR A 346 -8.88 -8.29 -4.56
C TYR A 346 -9.07 -6.78 -4.49
N MET A 347 -10.01 -6.23 -5.22
CA MET A 347 -10.30 -4.81 -5.23
C MET A 347 -11.76 -4.53 -4.90
N LYS A 348 -11.98 -3.70 -3.91
CA LYS A 348 -13.26 -3.03 -3.63
C LYS A 348 -12.99 -1.60 -3.16
N ASN A 349 -14.01 -0.77 -3.10
CA ASN A 349 -13.94 0.52 -2.43
C ASN A 349 -15.07 0.65 -1.41
N SER A 350 -14.73 0.55 -0.13
CA SER A 350 -15.66 0.73 1.00
C SER A 350 -14.95 1.41 2.17
N ARG A 351 -15.70 2.18 3.00
CA ARG A 351 -15.18 2.80 4.22
C ARG A 351 -15.22 1.87 5.44
N TYR A 352 -15.47 0.61 5.22
CA TYR A 352 -15.50 -0.44 6.25
C TYR A 352 -14.83 -1.68 5.71
N ASP A 353 -14.35 -2.53 6.62
CA ASP A 353 -13.69 -3.78 6.28
C ASP A 353 -12.59 -3.58 5.22
N GLY A 354 -11.63 -2.72 5.56
CA GLY A 354 -10.46 -2.41 4.74
C GLY A 354 -9.17 -2.45 5.57
N GLY A 355 -8.04 -2.37 4.88
CA GLY A 355 -6.71 -2.47 5.50
C GLY A 355 -6.23 -3.90 5.69
N GLY A 356 -5.14 -4.06 6.44
CA GLY A 356 -4.39 -5.31 6.53
C GLY A 356 -5.07 -6.48 7.26
N ASP A 357 -6.17 -6.22 7.94
CA ASP A 357 -6.91 -7.22 8.72
C ASP A 357 -8.40 -7.29 8.30
N ALA A 358 -8.71 -6.83 7.09
CA ALA A 358 -10.06 -6.89 6.52
C ALA A 358 -10.55 -8.33 6.40
N ILE A 359 -11.79 -8.58 6.81
CA ILE A 359 -12.40 -9.93 6.78
C ILE A 359 -12.46 -10.45 5.36
N THR A 360 -12.94 -9.63 4.41
CA THR A 360 -13.11 -10.04 3.01
C THR A 360 -11.78 -10.32 2.31
N SER A 361 -10.69 -9.62 2.64
CA SER A 361 -9.37 -9.95 2.11
C SER A 361 -8.80 -11.22 2.74
N ALA A 362 -9.06 -11.47 4.03
CA ALA A 362 -8.66 -12.70 4.70
C ALA A 362 -9.38 -13.93 4.12
N GLU A 363 -10.68 -13.81 3.84
CA GLU A 363 -11.49 -14.83 3.16
C GLU A 363 -10.94 -15.13 1.76
N PHE A 364 -10.56 -14.09 1.02
CA PHE A 364 -9.94 -14.23 -0.30
C PHE A 364 -8.61 -14.99 -0.24
N GLU A 365 -7.71 -14.65 0.72
CA GLU A 365 -6.46 -15.39 0.95
C GLU A 365 -6.75 -16.88 1.19
N GLU A 366 -7.71 -17.19 2.06
CA GLU A 366 -8.11 -18.58 2.39
C GLU A 366 -8.64 -19.34 1.18
N ASP A 367 -9.57 -18.74 0.43
CA ASP A 367 -10.26 -19.42 -0.66
C ASP A 367 -9.31 -19.73 -1.82
N VAL A 368 -8.34 -18.86 -2.10
CA VAL A 368 -7.27 -19.14 -3.06
C VAL A 368 -6.36 -20.25 -2.53
N THR A 369 -5.93 -20.18 -1.26
CA THR A 369 -5.01 -21.15 -0.68
C THR A 369 -5.64 -22.55 -0.54
N LYS A 370 -6.93 -22.65 -0.21
CA LYS A 370 -7.67 -23.93 -0.17
C LYS A 370 -7.76 -24.61 -1.53
N ALA A 371 -7.57 -23.90 -2.62
CA ALA A 371 -7.49 -24.45 -3.96
C ALA A 371 -6.09 -25.01 -4.32
N LEU A 372 -5.06 -24.79 -3.50
CA LEU A 372 -3.73 -25.38 -3.71
C LEU A 372 -3.78 -26.90 -3.53
N LYS A 373 -3.41 -27.64 -4.56
CA LYS A 373 -3.21 -29.09 -4.50
C LYS A 373 -1.94 -29.40 -3.71
N GLY A 374 -2.06 -30.31 -2.75
CA GLY A 374 -0.98 -30.76 -1.89
C GLY A 374 0.16 -31.45 -2.60
#